data_1a6b023342478ed48a42bf9e81492451
#
_entry.id   1a6b023342478ed48a42bf9e81492451
#
_cell.length_a   1.000
_cell.length_b   1.000
_cell.length_c   1.000
_cell.angle_alpha   90.00
_cell.angle_beta   90.00
_cell.angle_gamma   90.00
#
_symmetry.space_group_name_H-M   'P 1'
#
loop_
_entity.id
_entity.type
_entity.pdbx_description
1 polymer ?
#
loop_
_entity_poly.entity_id
_entity_poly.type
_entity_poly.pdbx_seq_one_letter_code
_entity_poly.pdbx_strand_id
1 'polypeptide(L)'
;MNIEIIPAMDLIDGACVRLAQGDYDRRTTYGGDPLDTALRFEAAGLLRLHMVDLEVLERIAARTRLEIQYGGGIKSRTALCDVFSAGARRAVCGSVAVREPDCLAAWLAEFGGERLILGADLRDGRIAIAGWSEETPLGAAELIGRFRKQGLQQVICTDIARDGMLCGPATSFYAALQAEFPNVEITVSGGIATLGDLTALDRAGLRSVIVGKALYEGRITLEDLGRCLPNE
;
A
#
# COMPACT_ATOMS: atom_id res chain seq x y z
N MET A 1 12.53 1.13 15.71
CA MET A 1 12.49 0.30 14.48
C MET A 1 12.86 1.19 13.30
N ASN A 2 13.44 0.61 12.24
CA ASN A 2 13.78 1.36 11.01
C ASN A 2 12.73 1.17 9.90
N ILE A 3 11.75 0.28 10.11
CA ILE A 3 10.66 0.04 9.16
C ILE A 3 9.65 1.18 9.22
N GLU A 4 9.31 1.76 8.08
CA GLU A 4 8.28 2.76 7.95
C GLU A 4 6.90 2.11 7.98
N ILE A 5 6.02 2.67 8.83
CA ILE A 5 4.64 2.18 9.00
C ILE A 5 3.69 3.10 8.25
N ILE A 6 2.97 2.53 7.31
CA ILE A 6 2.03 3.24 6.43
C ILE A 6 0.61 2.78 6.81
N PRO A 7 -0.18 3.63 7.49
CA PRO A 7 -1.57 3.29 7.75
C PRO A 7 -2.34 3.20 6.42
N ALA A 8 -3.29 2.26 6.36
CA ALA A 8 -4.20 2.17 5.22
C ALA A 8 -5.58 2.70 5.58
N MET A 9 -6.16 3.45 4.67
CA MET A 9 -7.54 3.96 4.74
C MET A 9 -8.30 3.54 3.50
N ASP A 10 -9.05 2.45 3.61
CA ASP A 10 -10.01 2.04 2.58
C ASP A 10 -11.31 2.80 2.79
N LEU A 11 -11.86 3.31 1.70
CA LEU A 11 -13.04 4.17 1.73
C LEU A 11 -14.08 3.65 0.75
N ILE A 12 -15.32 3.64 1.19
CA ILE A 12 -16.50 3.37 0.36
C ILE A 12 -17.57 4.37 0.78
N ASP A 13 -18.12 5.11 -0.18
CA ASP A 13 -19.13 6.14 0.07
C ASP A 13 -18.70 7.16 1.14
N GLY A 14 -17.43 7.55 1.14
CA GLY A 14 -16.84 8.52 2.08
C GLY A 14 -16.65 7.99 3.51
N ALA A 15 -16.91 6.72 3.79
CA ALA A 15 -16.72 6.11 5.11
C ALA A 15 -15.49 5.18 5.12
N CYS A 16 -14.75 5.19 6.24
CA CYS A 16 -13.65 4.24 6.44
C CYS A 16 -14.20 2.82 6.57
N VAL A 17 -13.68 1.92 5.74
CA VAL A 17 -14.10 0.52 5.72
C VAL A 17 -12.90 -0.42 5.76
N ARG A 18 -13.17 -1.71 6.02
CA ARG A 18 -12.24 -2.81 5.76
C ARG A 18 -12.97 -3.97 5.14
N LEU A 19 -12.39 -4.48 4.07
CA LEU A 19 -12.84 -5.70 3.43
C LEU A 19 -11.97 -6.86 3.92
N ALA A 20 -12.52 -8.03 4.16
CA ALA A 20 -11.74 -9.22 4.41
C ALA A 20 -11.44 -9.88 3.05
N GLN A 21 -10.16 -9.95 2.68
CA GLN A 21 -9.70 -10.52 1.40
C GLN A 21 -10.35 -9.85 0.16
N GLY A 22 -10.68 -8.56 0.26
CA GLY A 22 -11.34 -7.80 -0.81
C GLY A 22 -12.83 -8.10 -1.00
N ASP A 23 -13.45 -8.87 -0.13
CA ASP A 23 -14.85 -9.27 -0.21
C ASP A 23 -15.76 -8.15 0.30
N TYR A 24 -16.59 -7.59 -0.58
CA TYR A 24 -17.54 -6.52 -0.26
C TYR A 24 -18.65 -6.97 0.69
N ASP A 25 -19.01 -8.26 0.70
CA ASP A 25 -20.02 -8.83 1.62
C ASP A 25 -19.44 -9.00 3.04
N ARG A 26 -18.13 -8.99 3.17
CA ARG A 26 -17.39 -9.08 4.45
C ARG A 26 -16.80 -7.73 4.85
N ARG A 27 -17.55 -6.66 4.61
CA ARG A 27 -17.19 -5.28 4.94
C ARG A 27 -17.45 -4.98 6.41
N THR A 28 -16.46 -4.39 7.07
CA THR A 28 -16.60 -3.71 8.36
C THR A 28 -16.50 -2.22 8.12
N THR A 29 -17.50 -1.44 8.56
CA THR A 29 -17.47 0.02 8.48
C THR A 29 -17.04 0.57 9.85
N TYR A 30 -16.05 1.44 9.86
CA TYR A 30 -15.58 2.14 11.05
C TYR A 30 -16.15 3.55 11.04
N GLY A 31 -16.70 3.98 12.19
CA GLY A 31 -17.26 5.33 12.33
C GLY A 31 -16.17 6.41 12.35
N GLY A 32 -16.60 7.64 12.05
CA GLY A 32 -15.75 8.83 12.09
C GLY A 32 -15.43 9.41 10.72
N ASP A 33 -15.00 10.67 10.73
CA ASP A 33 -14.55 11.36 9.53
C ASP A 33 -13.16 10.84 9.11
N PRO A 34 -12.96 10.49 7.82
CA PRO A 34 -11.64 10.14 7.30
C PRO A 34 -10.56 11.21 7.56
N LEU A 35 -10.92 12.50 7.51
CA LEU A 35 -9.99 13.57 7.83
C LEU A 35 -9.54 13.55 9.29
N ASP A 36 -10.45 13.33 10.24
CA ASP A 36 -10.09 13.22 11.66
C ASP A 36 -9.16 12.02 11.90
N THR A 37 -9.40 10.93 11.19
CA THR A 37 -8.52 9.74 11.24
C THR A 37 -7.13 10.05 10.68
N ALA A 38 -7.04 10.75 9.54
CA ALA A 38 -5.77 11.17 8.95
C ALA A 38 -4.99 12.14 9.87
N LEU A 39 -5.67 13.11 10.49
CA LEU A 39 -5.07 14.02 11.48
C LEU A 39 -4.52 13.27 12.70
N ARG A 40 -5.19 12.21 13.17
CA ARG A 40 -4.68 11.36 14.25
C ARG A 40 -3.44 10.57 13.83
N PHE A 41 -3.37 10.10 12.59
CA PHE A 41 -2.18 9.46 12.04
C PHE A 41 -0.99 10.44 11.97
N GLU A 42 -1.22 11.65 11.47
CA GLU A 42 -0.20 12.70 11.45
C GLU A 42 0.28 13.07 12.86
N ALA A 43 -0.65 13.27 13.80
CA ALA A 43 -0.32 13.58 15.20
C ALA A 43 0.46 12.47 15.91
N ALA A 44 0.33 11.21 15.47
CA ALA A 44 1.11 10.09 15.96
C ALA A 44 2.52 9.99 15.32
N GLY A 45 2.88 10.95 14.43
CA GLY A 45 4.20 10.99 13.77
C GLY A 45 4.32 10.10 12.53
N LEU A 46 3.19 9.58 12.00
CA LEU A 46 3.21 8.84 10.73
C LEU A 46 3.39 9.82 9.58
N LEU A 47 4.17 9.43 8.57
CA LEU A 47 4.56 10.31 7.46
C LEU A 47 3.79 10.03 6.18
N ARG A 48 3.42 8.77 5.94
CA ARG A 48 2.69 8.33 4.74
C ARG A 48 1.28 7.87 5.09
N LEU A 49 0.40 7.87 4.07
CA LEU A 49 -0.94 7.29 4.12
C LEU A 49 -1.24 6.56 2.83
N HIS A 50 -1.71 5.32 2.90
CA HIS A 50 -2.26 4.59 1.76
C HIS A 50 -3.77 4.74 1.73
N MET A 51 -4.34 5.15 0.57
CA MET A 51 -5.79 5.32 0.43
C MET A 51 -6.29 5.11 -0.99
N VAL A 52 -7.61 4.95 -1.14
CA VAL A 52 -8.25 4.53 -2.41
C VAL A 52 -9.47 5.37 -2.84
N ASP A 53 -9.71 6.53 -2.27
CA ASP A 53 -10.85 7.41 -2.62
C ASP A 53 -10.37 8.79 -3.04
N LEU A 54 -10.75 9.23 -4.27
CA LEU A 54 -10.22 10.45 -4.86
C LEU A 54 -10.82 11.72 -4.23
N GLU A 55 -12.10 11.71 -3.85
CA GLU A 55 -12.76 12.89 -3.25
C GLU A 55 -12.21 13.16 -1.85
N VAL A 56 -12.00 12.10 -1.08
CA VAL A 56 -11.40 12.19 0.25
C VAL A 56 -9.91 12.53 0.18
N LEU A 57 -9.21 12.08 -0.87
CA LEU A 57 -7.80 12.39 -1.10
C LEU A 57 -7.54 13.91 -1.09
N GLU A 58 -8.25 14.68 -1.92
CA GLU A 58 -8.08 16.14 -2.02
C GLU A 58 -8.28 16.81 -0.66
N ARG A 59 -9.29 16.38 0.08
CA ARG A 59 -9.62 16.91 1.39
C ARG A 59 -8.53 16.65 2.44
N ILE A 60 -7.95 15.46 2.44
CA ILE A 60 -6.86 15.07 3.36
C ILE A 60 -5.56 15.75 2.96
N ALA A 61 -5.20 15.77 1.67
CA ALA A 61 -4.00 16.41 1.16
C ALA A 61 -3.94 17.91 1.47
N ALA A 62 -5.10 18.59 1.45
CA ALA A 62 -5.21 20.03 1.77
C ALA A 62 -5.08 20.33 3.28
N ARG A 63 -5.20 19.35 4.18
CA ARG A 63 -5.32 19.55 5.63
C ARG A 63 -4.27 18.81 6.46
N THR A 64 -3.45 17.95 5.84
CA THR A 64 -2.38 17.21 6.48
C THR A 64 -1.08 17.35 5.70
N ARG A 65 0.04 16.99 6.34
CA ARG A 65 1.36 16.87 5.68
C ARG A 65 1.69 15.44 5.30
N LEU A 66 0.72 14.52 5.42
CA LEU A 66 0.91 13.12 5.07
C LEU A 66 1.22 12.98 3.57
N GLU A 67 2.28 12.26 3.25
CA GLU A 67 2.58 11.86 1.86
C GLU A 67 1.62 10.75 1.43
N ILE A 68 0.60 11.11 0.65
CA ILE A 68 -0.43 10.17 0.26
C ILE A 68 0.04 9.33 -0.92
N GLN A 69 -0.04 8.00 -0.77
CA GLN A 69 0.06 7.04 -1.85
C GLN A 69 -1.35 6.53 -2.20
N TYR A 70 -1.79 6.86 -3.40
CA TYR A 70 -3.13 6.56 -3.87
C TYR A 70 -3.16 5.26 -4.66
N GLY A 71 -4.03 4.32 -4.28
CA GLY A 71 -4.29 3.08 -5.01
C GLY A 71 -5.72 3.01 -5.53
N GLY A 72 -5.88 2.44 -6.71
CA GLY A 72 -7.20 2.15 -7.27
C GLY A 72 -7.54 2.95 -8.53
N GLY A 73 -8.13 2.26 -9.49
CA GLY A 73 -8.75 2.87 -10.68
C GLY A 73 -7.83 3.53 -11.71
N ILE A 74 -6.50 3.53 -11.54
CA ILE A 74 -5.56 4.20 -12.45
C ILE A 74 -5.37 3.34 -13.72
N LYS A 75 -6.10 3.69 -14.78
CA LYS A 75 -6.10 2.98 -16.07
C LYS A 75 -5.68 3.86 -17.26
N SER A 76 -5.39 5.13 -17.04
CA SER A 76 -4.99 6.07 -18.08
C SER A 76 -4.05 7.14 -17.54
N ARG A 77 -3.31 7.81 -18.44
CA ARG A 77 -2.47 8.94 -18.10
C ARG A 77 -3.31 10.09 -17.49
N THR A 78 -4.52 10.31 -17.99
CA THR A 78 -5.44 11.33 -17.44
C THR A 78 -5.78 11.01 -15.98
N ALA A 79 -6.22 9.78 -15.67
CA ALA A 79 -6.50 9.37 -14.30
C ALA A 79 -5.28 9.53 -13.38
N LEU A 80 -4.07 9.25 -13.88
CA LEU A 80 -2.83 9.45 -13.14
C LEU A 80 -2.58 10.94 -12.84
N CYS A 81 -2.79 11.82 -13.83
CA CYS A 81 -2.68 13.27 -13.64
C CYS A 81 -3.73 13.80 -12.64
N ASP A 82 -4.96 13.30 -12.71
CA ASP A 82 -6.04 13.68 -11.79
C ASP A 82 -5.68 13.35 -10.32
N VAL A 83 -5.15 12.14 -10.09
CA VAL A 83 -4.68 11.69 -8.78
C VAL A 83 -3.57 12.60 -8.24
N PHE A 84 -2.60 12.98 -9.08
CA PHE A 84 -1.54 13.90 -8.68
C PHE A 84 -2.06 15.34 -8.43
N SER A 85 -3.02 15.78 -9.24
CA SER A 85 -3.63 17.11 -9.07
C SER A 85 -4.46 17.21 -7.79
N ALA A 86 -5.08 16.08 -7.37
CA ALA A 86 -5.80 15.98 -6.11
C ALA A 86 -4.85 15.92 -4.88
N GLY A 87 -3.53 15.86 -5.08
CA GLY A 87 -2.54 15.97 -4.00
C GLY A 87 -1.85 14.68 -3.60
N ALA A 88 -2.03 13.57 -4.35
CA ALA A 88 -1.25 12.37 -4.10
C ALA A 88 0.24 12.61 -4.39
N ARG A 89 1.11 12.16 -3.49
CA ARG A 89 2.56 12.15 -3.70
C ARG A 89 2.97 10.99 -4.60
N ARG A 90 2.28 9.83 -4.45
CA ARG A 90 2.57 8.61 -5.20
C ARG A 90 1.27 7.96 -5.70
N ALA A 91 1.36 7.26 -6.82
CA ALA A 91 0.26 6.54 -7.45
C ALA A 91 0.60 5.06 -7.62
N VAL A 92 -0.32 4.19 -7.19
CA VAL A 92 -0.15 2.73 -7.27
C VAL A 92 -0.77 2.20 -8.56
N CYS A 93 0.06 1.61 -9.40
CA CYS A 93 -0.28 1.05 -10.70
C CYS A 93 -0.27 -0.49 -10.63
N GLY A 94 -1.44 -1.12 -10.52
CA GLY A 94 -1.58 -2.58 -10.48
C GLY A 94 -1.95 -3.16 -11.85
N SER A 95 -3.24 -3.23 -12.18
CA SER A 95 -3.74 -3.92 -13.40
C SER A 95 -3.12 -3.42 -14.71
N VAL A 96 -2.79 -2.14 -14.81
CA VAL A 96 -2.13 -1.56 -16.01
C VAL A 96 -0.76 -2.16 -16.24
N ALA A 97 -0.02 -2.51 -15.19
CA ALA A 97 1.30 -3.14 -15.29
C ALA A 97 1.25 -4.51 -16.00
N VAL A 98 0.12 -5.19 -15.88
CA VAL A 98 -0.10 -6.51 -16.50
C VAL A 98 -0.74 -6.39 -17.88
N ARG A 99 -1.77 -5.54 -18.01
CA ARG A 99 -2.58 -5.42 -19.24
C ARG A 99 -1.90 -4.57 -20.31
N GLU A 100 -1.20 -3.53 -19.88
CA GLU A 100 -0.58 -2.52 -20.75
C GLU A 100 0.83 -2.17 -20.27
N PRO A 101 1.78 -3.14 -20.27
CA PRO A 101 3.11 -2.94 -19.67
C PRO A 101 3.89 -1.78 -20.32
N ASP A 102 3.73 -1.55 -21.60
CA ASP A 102 4.38 -0.43 -22.30
C ASP A 102 3.83 0.92 -21.84
N CYS A 103 2.57 0.97 -21.44
CA CYS A 103 1.95 2.16 -20.85
C CYS A 103 2.61 2.51 -19.51
N LEU A 104 2.76 1.54 -18.61
CA LEU A 104 3.44 1.77 -17.33
C LEU A 104 4.91 2.12 -17.53
N ALA A 105 5.60 1.49 -18.49
CA ALA A 105 7.00 1.83 -18.81
C ALA A 105 7.14 3.30 -19.28
N ALA A 106 6.20 3.77 -20.13
CA ALA A 106 6.15 5.16 -20.56
C ALA A 106 5.87 6.12 -19.36
N TRP A 107 4.97 5.74 -18.45
CA TRP A 107 4.68 6.55 -17.27
C TRP A 107 5.87 6.59 -16.29
N LEU A 108 6.60 5.50 -16.12
CA LEU A 108 7.85 5.50 -15.32
C LEU A 108 8.89 6.45 -15.91
N ALA A 109 9.02 6.50 -17.25
CA ALA A 109 9.91 7.45 -17.90
C ALA A 109 9.46 8.91 -17.76
N GLU A 110 8.15 9.17 -17.75
CA GLU A 110 7.57 10.52 -17.66
C GLU A 110 7.52 11.06 -16.23
N PHE A 111 7.03 10.26 -15.26
CA PHE A 111 6.72 10.69 -13.90
C PHE A 111 7.80 10.29 -12.88
N GLY A 112 8.66 9.33 -13.21
CA GLY A 112 9.70 8.81 -12.33
C GLY A 112 9.24 7.69 -11.39
N GLY A 113 10.18 6.82 -11.00
CA GLY A 113 9.92 5.71 -10.08
C GLY A 113 9.67 6.15 -8.63
N GLU A 114 10.00 7.39 -8.28
CA GLU A 114 9.70 7.97 -6.96
C GLU A 114 8.23 8.36 -6.81
N ARG A 115 7.50 8.54 -7.92
CA ARG A 115 6.07 8.87 -7.94
C ARG A 115 5.17 7.70 -8.28
N LEU A 116 5.70 6.65 -8.90
CA LEU A 116 4.94 5.48 -9.30
C LEU A 116 5.32 4.26 -8.47
N ILE A 117 4.31 3.61 -7.93
CA ILE A 117 4.44 2.37 -7.18
C ILE A 117 3.81 1.24 -7.99
N LEU A 118 4.52 0.14 -8.17
CA LEU A 118 3.93 -1.06 -8.75
C LEU A 118 3.05 -1.76 -7.71
N GLY A 119 1.78 -1.99 -8.00
CA GLY A 119 0.90 -2.86 -7.22
C GLY A 119 1.06 -4.32 -7.64
N ALA A 120 1.48 -5.16 -6.71
CA ALA A 120 1.70 -6.59 -6.90
C ALA A 120 0.87 -7.39 -5.88
N ASP A 121 -0.43 -7.50 -6.13
CA ASP A 121 -1.34 -8.24 -5.26
C ASP A 121 -1.29 -9.73 -5.62
N LEU A 122 -1.08 -10.58 -4.64
CA LEU A 122 -0.81 -12.01 -4.81
C LEU A 122 -1.90 -12.88 -4.20
N ARG A 123 -2.38 -13.83 -4.99
CA ARG A 123 -3.14 -14.98 -4.51
C ARG A 123 -2.39 -16.24 -4.91
N ASP A 124 -2.06 -17.06 -3.93
CA ASP A 124 -1.29 -18.33 -4.13
C ASP A 124 -0.01 -18.14 -4.97
N GLY A 125 0.70 -17.03 -4.73
CA GLY A 125 1.96 -16.67 -5.40
C GLY A 125 1.81 -16.11 -6.81
N ARG A 126 0.58 -15.90 -7.31
CA ARG A 126 0.27 -15.34 -8.63
C ARG A 126 -0.34 -13.96 -8.51
N ILE A 127 -0.01 -13.08 -9.46
CA ILE A 127 -0.56 -11.71 -9.52
C ILE A 127 -2.06 -11.77 -9.83
N ALA A 128 -2.85 -11.12 -8.99
CA ALA A 128 -4.26 -10.86 -9.21
C ALA A 128 -4.47 -9.40 -9.63
N ILE A 129 -5.41 -9.16 -10.53
CA ILE A 129 -5.76 -7.86 -11.09
C ILE A 129 -7.28 -7.61 -11.02
N ALA A 130 -7.72 -6.44 -11.47
CA ALA A 130 -9.13 -6.05 -11.52
C ALA A 130 -9.85 -6.15 -10.16
N GLY A 131 -9.22 -5.60 -9.10
CA GLY A 131 -9.76 -5.71 -7.74
C GLY A 131 -9.79 -7.15 -7.23
N TRP A 132 -8.77 -7.93 -7.60
CA TRP A 132 -8.55 -9.33 -7.20
C TRP A 132 -9.52 -10.34 -7.82
N SER A 133 -10.33 -9.93 -8.80
CA SER A 133 -11.32 -10.80 -9.47
C SER A 133 -10.74 -11.65 -10.59
N GLU A 134 -9.52 -11.35 -11.06
CA GLU A 134 -8.86 -12.03 -12.18
C GLU A 134 -7.43 -12.42 -11.78
N GLU A 135 -7.08 -13.69 -11.97
CA GLU A 135 -5.73 -14.19 -11.72
C GLU A 135 -4.91 -14.24 -13.02
N THR A 136 -3.61 -14.06 -12.88
CA THR A 136 -2.66 -14.14 -13.99
C THR A 136 -1.65 -15.28 -13.75
N PRO A 137 -0.95 -15.76 -14.77
CA PRO A 137 0.12 -16.73 -14.57
C PRO A 137 1.42 -16.12 -13.99
N LEU A 138 1.48 -14.78 -13.84
CA LEU A 138 2.69 -14.07 -13.44
C LEU A 138 2.95 -14.17 -11.94
N GLY A 139 4.22 -14.34 -11.56
CA GLY A 139 4.67 -14.16 -10.18
C GLY A 139 5.16 -12.74 -9.89
N ALA A 140 5.33 -12.40 -8.61
CA ALA A 140 5.82 -11.07 -8.19
C ALA A 140 7.20 -10.75 -8.77
N ALA A 141 8.16 -11.67 -8.67
CA ALA A 141 9.52 -11.47 -9.17
C ALA A 141 9.56 -11.21 -10.69
N GLU A 142 8.74 -11.93 -11.45
CA GLU A 142 8.63 -11.72 -12.89
C GLU A 142 8.06 -10.33 -13.21
N LEU A 143 7.00 -9.91 -12.53
CA LEU A 143 6.39 -8.61 -12.73
C LEU A 143 7.33 -7.46 -12.36
N ILE A 144 8.00 -7.53 -11.21
CA ILE A 144 9.01 -6.55 -10.76
C ILE A 144 10.17 -6.50 -11.75
N GLY A 145 10.67 -7.67 -12.19
CA GLY A 145 11.77 -7.80 -13.14
C GLY A 145 11.52 -7.11 -14.47
N ARG A 146 10.26 -7.05 -14.93
CA ARG A 146 9.87 -6.32 -16.16
C ARG A 146 10.18 -4.84 -16.05
N PHE A 147 9.89 -4.20 -14.91
CA PHE A 147 9.97 -2.75 -14.76
C PHE A 147 11.25 -2.25 -14.08
N ARG A 148 12.06 -3.15 -13.51
CA ARG A 148 13.32 -2.78 -12.84
C ARG A 148 14.24 -1.93 -13.73
N LYS A 149 14.35 -2.29 -15.02
CA LYS A 149 15.19 -1.57 -15.98
C LYS A 149 14.57 -0.27 -16.50
N GLN A 150 13.27 -0.07 -16.29
CA GLN A 150 12.52 1.13 -16.65
C GLN A 150 12.45 2.15 -15.49
N GLY A 151 13.23 1.95 -14.43
CA GLY A 151 13.31 2.90 -13.32
C GLY A 151 12.33 2.66 -12.18
N LEU A 152 11.71 1.48 -12.09
CA LEU A 152 10.88 1.10 -10.95
C LEU A 152 11.69 1.13 -9.64
N GLN A 153 11.20 1.84 -8.63
CA GLN A 153 11.84 1.99 -7.33
C GLN A 153 11.02 1.44 -6.17
N GLN A 154 9.71 1.31 -6.33
CA GLN A 154 8.80 0.98 -5.24
C GLN A 154 7.73 -0.03 -5.68
N VAL A 155 7.44 -0.99 -4.83
CA VAL A 155 6.40 -2.02 -5.03
C VAL A 155 5.59 -2.16 -3.75
N ILE A 156 4.27 -2.13 -3.83
CA ILE A 156 3.41 -2.66 -2.77
C ILE A 156 3.09 -4.10 -3.14
N CYS A 157 3.45 -5.01 -2.25
CA CYS A 157 3.18 -6.43 -2.45
C CYS A 157 2.18 -6.90 -1.39
N THR A 158 0.95 -7.23 -1.83
CA THR A 158 -0.14 -7.66 -0.95
C THR A 158 -0.33 -9.17 -1.02
N ASP A 159 -0.31 -9.85 0.13
CA ASP A 159 -0.80 -11.22 0.25
C ASP A 159 -2.32 -11.19 0.49
N ILE A 160 -3.10 -11.42 -0.58
CA ILE A 160 -4.57 -11.36 -0.56
C ILE A 160 -5.14 -12.36 0.45
N ALA A 161 -4.56 -13.55 0.55
CA ALA A 161 -5.06 -14.60 1.44
C ALA A 161 -4.94 -14.20 2.93
N ARG A 162 -4.01 -13.29 3.25
CA ARG A 162 -3.77 -12.78 4.60
C ARG A 162 -4.40 -11.41 4.84
N ASP A 163 -4.80 -10.69 3.77
CA ASP A 163 -5.33 -9.34 3.92
C ASP A 163 -6.63 -9.32 4.74
N GLY A 164 -6.64 -8.46 5.77
CA GLY A 164 -7.74 -8.38 6.74
C GLY A 164 -7.89 -9.58 7.68
N MET A 165 -6.99 -10.59 7.64
CA MET A 165 -7.11 -11.81 8.42
C MET A 165 -6.37 -11.79 9.77
N LEU A 166 -5.47 -10.81 10.01
CA LEU A 166 -4.71 -10.67 11.26
C LEU A 166 -3.96 -11.97 11.66
N CYS A 167 -3.37 -12.66 10.67
CA CYS A 167 -2.71 -13.97 10.85
C CYS A 167 -1.18 -13.92 10.72
N GLY A 168 -0.60 -12.72 10.73
CA GLY A 168 0.82 -12.44 10.49
C GLY A 168 1.17 -12.41 8.99
N PRO A 169 2.20 -11.63 8.59
CA PRO A 169 2.66 -11.50 7.20
C PRO A 169 3.51 -12.73 6.79
N ALA A 170 3.65 -12.92 5.48
CA ALA A 170 4.54 -13.94 4.90
C ALA A 170 6.00 -13.44 4.88
N THR A 171 6.59 -13.16 6.05
CA THR A 171 7.89 -12.49 6.22
C THR A 171 9.01 -13.11 5.38
N SER A 172 9.12 -14.44 5.35
CA SER A 172 10.18 -15.13 4.58
C SER A 172 10.07 -14.89 3.08
N PHE A 173 8.83 -14.83 2.55
CA PHE A 173 8.57 -14.54 1.15
C PHE A 173 9.02 -13.10 0.81
N TYR A 174 8.64 -12.13 1.61
CA TYR A 174 9.01 -10.73 1.38
C TYR A 174 10.51 -10.50 1.53
N ALA A 175 11.15 -11.14 2.49
CA ALA A 175 12.61 -11.07 2.66
C ALA A 175 13.37 -11.64 1.46
N ALA A 176 12.91 -12.77 0.90
CA ALA A 176 13.49 -13.35 -0.31
C ALA A 176 13.30 -12.42 -1.52
N LEU A 177 12.11 -11.83 -1.68
CA LEU A 177 11.82 -10.88 -2.74
C LEU A 177 12.68 -9.62 -2.63
N GLN A 178 12.84 -9.06 -1.42
CA GLN A 178 13.71 -7.90 -1.17
C GLN A 178 15.19 -8.22 -1.47
N ALA A 179 15.66 -9.42 -1.15
CA ALA A 179 17.01 -9.85 -1.46
C ALA A 179 17.26 -9.99 -2.97
N GLU A 180 16.26 -10.43 -3.73
CA GLU A 180 16.33 -10.51 -5.20
C GLU A 180 16.32 -9.12 -5.86
N PHE A 181 15.64 -8.14 -5.25
CA PHE A 181 15.50 -6.78 -5.75
C PHE A 181 15.99 -5.73 -4.74
N PRO A 182 17.31 -5.68 -4.42
CA PRO A 182 17.83 -4.84 -3.34
C PRO A 182 17.68 -3.32 -3.56
N ASN A 183 17.50 -2.90 -4.82
CA ASN A 183 17.33 -1.51 -5.23
C ASN A 183 15.84 -1.11 -5.44
N VAL A 184 14.92 -2.02 -5.15
CA VAL A 184 13.46 -1.75 -5.20
C VAL A 184 12.93 -1.89 -3.79
N GLU A 185 12.27 -0.87 -3.28
CA GLU A 185 11.61 -0.93 -1.97
C GLU A 185 10.37 -1.80 -2.05
N ILE A 186 10.35 -2.89 -1.28
CA ILE A 186 9.19 -3.77 -1.15
C ILE A 186 8.39 -3.36 0.07
N THR A 187 7.23 -2.76 -0.15
CA THR A 187 6.25 -2.47 0.91
C THR A 187 5.38 -3.70 1.14
N VAL A 188 5.44 -4.22 2.36
CA VAL A 188 4.63 -5.39 2.75
C VAL A 188 3.19 -4.98 3.00
N SER A 189 2.23 -5.75 2.48
CA SER A 189 0.80 -5.57 2.75
C SER A 189 0.10 -6.90 2.99
N GLY A 190 -0.86 -6.89 3.92
CA GLY A 190 -1.66 -8.06 4.30
C GLY A 190 -1.13 -8.83 5.52
N GLY A 191 -2.06 -9.22 6.39
CA GLY A 191 -1.81 -10.10 7.52
C GLY A 191 -1.33 -9.46 8.83
N ILE A 192 -0.83 -8.25 8.82
CA ILE A 192 -0.27 -7.60 10.02
C ILE A 192 -1.28 -7.61 11.17
N ALA A 193 -0.84 -8.11 12.33
CA ALA A 193 -1.69 -8.28 13.52
C ALA A 193 -1.09 -7.66 14.78
N THR A 194 0.22 -7.67 14.95
CA THR A 194 0.91 -7.33 16.21
C THR A 194 2.18 -6.49 15.97
N LEU A 195 2.68 -5.82 17.02
CA LEU A 195 4.01 -5.18 17.00
C LEU A 195 5.15 -6.19 16.76
N GLY A 196 4.95 -7.44 17.17
CA GLY A 196 5.88 -8.52 16.89
C GLY A 196 6.08 -8.77 15.38
N ASP A 197 5.01 -8.65 14.59
CA ASP A 197 5.08 -8.76 13.13
C ASP A 197 5.93 -7.64 12.53
N LEU A 198 5.73 -6.40 12.99
CA LEU A 198 6.52 -5.24 12.55
C LEU A 198 8.00 -5.43 12.87
N THR A 199 8.30 -5.88 14.09
CA THR A 199 9.67 -6.18 14.54
C THR A 199 10.31 -7.30 13.71
N ALA A 200 9.54 -8.32 13.34
CA ALA A 200 10.03 -9.43 12.51
C ALA A 200 10.36 -8.97 11.08
N LEU A 201 9.52 -8.10 10.49
CA LEU A 201 9.77 -7.50 9.17
C LEU A 201 11.01 -6.61 9.19
N ASP A 202 11.15 -5.73 10.19
CA ASP A 202 12.32 -4.85 10.37
C ASP A 202 13.63 -5.66 10.47
N ARG A 203 13.63 -6.71 11.30
CA ARG A 203 14.78 -7.63 11.43
C ARG A 203 15.09 -8.40 10.15
N ALA A 204 14.09 -8.65 9.31
CA ALA A 204 14.25 -9.29 8.00
C ALA A 204 14.75 -8.31 6.91
N GLY A 205 15.00 -7.03 7.26
CA GLY A 205 15.55 -6.02 6.36
C GLY A 205 14.51 -5.35 5.46
N LEU A 206 13.21 -5.52 5.76
CA LEU A 206 12.13 -4.84 5.05
C LEU A 206 11.99 -3.41 5.58
N ARG A 207 11.72 -2.46 4.69
CA ARG A 207 11.81 -1.02 5.00
C ARG A 207 10.45 -0.35 5.17
N SER A 208 9.38 -0.94 4.64
CA SER A 208 8.04 -0.35 4.71
C SER A 208 6.95 -1.41 4.79
N VAL A 209 5.87 -1.08 5.50
CA VAL A 209 4.73 -1.97 5.73
C VAL A 209 3.42 -1.20 5.80
N ILE A 210 2.40 -1.70 5.12
CA ILE A 210 1.03 -1.19 5.22
C ILE A 210 0.32 -1.88 6.37
N VAL A 211 -0.26 -1.08 7.28
CA VAL A 211 -1.04 -1.56 8.41
C VAL A 211 -2.46 -1.01 8.33
N GLY A 212 -3.41 -1.90 8.20
CA GLY A 212 -4.83 -1.54 8.12
C GLY A 212 -5.61 -2.02 9.35
N LYS A 213 -6.25 -3.17 9.25
CA LYS A 213 -7.20 -3.71 10.23
C LYS A 213 -6.68 -3.72 11.66
N ALA A 214 -5.40 -4.01 11.87
CA ALA A 214 -4.80 -4.02 13.20
C ALA A 214 -4.87 -2.66 13.93
N LEU A 215 -4.79 -1.54 13.17
CA LEU A 215 -4.96 -0.19 13.72
C LEU A 215 -6.42 0.09 14.09
N TYR A 216 -7.35 -0.24 13.20
CA TYR A 216 -8.78 0.02 13.42
C TYR A 216 -9.37 -0.84 14.53
N GLU A 217 -8.88 -2.06 14.73
CA GLU A 217 -9.30 -2.97 15.81
C GLU A 217 -8.50 -2.78 17.12
N GLY A 218 -7.57 -1.80 17.16
CA GLY A 218 -6.79 -1.49 18.37
C GLY A 218 -5.79 -2.58 18.77
N ARG A 219 -5.45 -3.51 17.88
CA ARG A 219 -4.40 -4.52 18.13
C ARG A 219 -3.00 -3.93 18.10
N ILE A 220 -2.84 -2.88 17.32
CA ILE A 220 -1.70 -1.98 17.30
C ILE A 220 -2.29 -0.58 17.51
N THR A 221 -1.89 0.10 18.58
CA THR A 221 -2.38 1.45 18.86
C THR A 221 -1.44 2.52 18.28
N LEU A 222 -1.95 3.72 18.07
CA LEU A 222 -1.10 4.85 17.63
C LEU A 222 -0.04 5.19 18.68
N GLU A 223 -0.32 4.98 19.97
CA GLU A 223 0.67 5.15 21.04
C GLU A 223 1.80 4.11 20.93
N ASP A 224 1.48 2.85 20.61
CA ASP A 224 2.49 1.82 20.36
C ASP A 224 3.38 2.20 19.19
N LEU A 225 2.80 2.73 18.09
CA LEU A 225 3.56 3.18 16.94
C LEU A 225 4.47 4.36 17.28
N GLY A 226 3.98 5.35 18.02
CA GLY A 226 4.77 6.50 18.46
C GLY A 226 6.02 6.11 19.26
N ARG A 227 5.95 5.00 20.04
CA ARG A 227 7.12 4.45 20.76
C ARG A 227 8.10 3.70 19.85
N CYS A 228 7.66 3.30 18.68
CA CYS A 228 8.47 2.53 17.71
C CYS A 228 9.12 3.40 16.64
N LEU A 229 8.59 4.62 16.43
CA LEU A 229 9.17 5.58 15.48
C LEU A 229 10.53 6.08 16.01
N PRO A 230 11.49 6.38 15.12
CA PRO A 230 12.74 7.03 15.53
C PRO A 230 12.41 8.35 16.24
N ASN A 231 12.97 8.59 17.41
CA ASN A 231 12.96 9.93 18.00
C ASN A 231 13.76 10.86 17.06
N GLU A 232 13.17 11.99 16.67
CA GLU A 232 13.88 13.06 15.97
C GLU A 232 15.07 13.59 16.79
#